data_f9984fba45e30c20bdcc098eb611a9f6
#
_entry.id   f9984fba45e30c20bdcc098eb611a9f6
#
_cell.length_a   1.000
_cell.length_b   1.000
_cell.length_c   1.000
_cell.angle_alpha   90.00
_cell.angle_beta   90.00
_cell.angle_gamma   90.00
#
_symmetry.space_group_name_H-M   'P 1'
#
loop_
_entity.id
_entity.type
_entity.pdbx_description
1 polymer ?
#
loop_
_entity_poly.entity_id
_entity_poly.type
_entity_poly.pdbx_seq_one_letter_code
_entity_poly.pdbx_strand_id
1 'polypeptide(L)'
;MANTVLRIGIVGCGYAARVHLGRLSALDRVLVVGCADPDRGAAESFAAQASASSASTSPVAAFTDHRDLIKQCGADALAIFTPHLSHYRPAMDGLQADCHLFIEKPLSTNVQEAADIVGLARGRNRKVGVGHQYRLLPSLVEARRRLSAGTIGPLRLVTATLAQGWLATHGGAENSWRFDPKVAGGGILADAGDHLLDALLWSTGQVAVETAAVQHRLESGLDVVTAAVVRLAGGTPVTLAISGVSPGQLFEIIFFGERGRLRATDHSLLEELGDLPAQAVPLAEGGPSIDENFVAAVLDGSPLCCPADEALDTVRLLEAIARSAATGQAVRLA
;
A
#
# COMPACT_ATOMS: atom_id res chain seq x y z
N MET A 1 9.67 20.39 -25.66
CA MET A 1 8.38 20.09 -24.99
C MET A 1 8.34 20.93 -23.71
N ALA A 2 7.27 21.63 -23.43
CA ALA A 2 7.14 22.41 -22.19
C ALA A 2 7.32 21.47 -21.00
N ASN A 3 8.14 21.86 -20.03
CA ASN A 3 8.38 21.07 -18.82
C ASN A 3 7.09 21.12 -17.97
N THR A 4 6.18 20.16 -18.19
CA THR A 4 4.89 20.12 -17.50
C THR A 4 5.14 19.77 -16.04
N VAL A 5 4.74 20.65 -15.12
CA VAL A 5 4.87 20.46 -13.67
C VAL A 5 3.56 19.93 -13.13
N LEU A 6 3.61 18.85 -12.36
CA LEU A 6 2.46 18.25 -11.66
C LEU A 6 2.18 19.02 -10.37
N ARG A 7 1.00 19.60 -10.26
CA ARG A 7 0.51 20.33 -9.08
C ARG A 7 -0.17 19.35 -8.13
N ILE A 8 0.41 19.11 -6.96
CA ILE A 8 -0.09 18.12 -6.00
C ILE A 8 -0.66 18.81 -4.76
N GLY A 9 -1.89 18.46 -4.40
CA GLY A 9 -2.49 18.76 -3.10
C GLY A 9 -2.28 17.60 -2.13
N ILE A 10 -1.92 17.88 -0.89
CA ILE A 10 -1.69 16.88 0.16
C ILE A 10 -2.89 16.83 1.10
N VAL A 11 -3.44 15.63 1.35
CA VAL A 11 -4.56 15.43 2.29
C VAL A 11 -4.11 14.49 3.42
N GLY A 12 -4.13 15.01 4.66
CA GLY A 12 -3.48 14.39 5.82
C GLY A 12 -2.02 14.82 5.92
N CYS A 13 -1.66 15.51 7.02
CA CYS A 13 -0.36 16.16 7.25
C CYS A 13 0.48 15.44 8.30
N GLY A 14 0.25 14.14 8.48
CA GLY A 14 0.93 13.28 9.45
C GLY A 14 2.33 12.83 9.02
N TYR A 15 2.81 11.76 9.68
CA TYR A 15 4.14 11.20 9.45
C TYR A 15 4.34 10.74 7.99
N ALA A 16 3.39 9.97 7.44
CA ALA A 16 3.50 9.48 6.06
C ALA A 16 3.64 10.63 5.06
N ALA A 17 2.80 11.67 5.18
CA ALA A 17 2.87 12.86 4.32
C ALA A 17 4.25 13.52 4.34
N ARG A 18 4.90 13.59 5.50
CA ARG A 18 6.25 14.19 5.62
C ARG A 18 7.33 13.35 4.95
N VAL A 19 7.23 12.02 5.02
CA VAL A 19 8.13 11.10 4.31
C VAL A 19 7.99 11.28 2.79
N HIS A 20 6.75 11.29 2.29
CA HIS A 20 6.47 11.51 0.86
C HIS A 20 6.83 12.92 0.40
N LEU A 21 6.63 13.94 1.24
CA LEU A 21 7.07 15.31 0.93
C LEU A 21 8.57 15.37 0.62
N GLY A 22 9.41 14.67 1.41
CA GLY A 22 10.85 14.63 1.16
C GLY A 22 11.21 14.08 -0.22
N ARG A 23 10.49 13.04 -0.69
CA ARG A 23 10.67 12.44 -2.01
C ARG A 23 10.11 13.34 -3.13
N LEU A 24 8.88 13.83 -2.96
CA LEU A 24 8.22 14.69 -3.95
C LEU A 24 8.97 16.01 -4.16
N SER A 25 9.53 16.61 -3.09
CA SER A 25 10.29 17.86 -3.17
C SER A 25 11.65 17.70 -3.88
N ALA A 26 12.15 16.49 -4.03
CA ALA A 26 13.37 16.20 -4.77
C ALA A 26 13.12 16.09 -6.30
N LEU A 27 11.85 16.15 -6.74
CA LEU A 27 11.48 16.01 -8.15
C LEU A 27 11.24 17.39 -8.78
N ASP A 28 12.03 17.76 -9.77
CA ASP A 28 11.96 19.05 -10.48
C ASP A 28 10.59 19.32 -11.15
N ARG A 29 9.81 18.26 -11.39
CA ARG A 29 8.52 18.32 -12.10
C ARG A 29 7.31 18.25 -11.15
N VAL A 30 7.49 18.51 -9.86
CA VAL A 30 6.44 18.46 -8.85
C VAL A 30 6.36 19.80 -8.12
N LEU A 31 5.13 20.26 -7.90
CA LEU A 31 4.83 21.41 -7.08
C LEU A 31 3.73 21.06 -6.07
N VAL A 32 4.06 21.08 -4.78
CA VAL A 32 3.03 21.01 -3.72
C VAL A 32 2.34 22.37 -3.63
N VAL A 33 1.03 22.40 -3.93
CA VAL A 33 0.27 23.65 -4.03
C VAL A 33 -0.56 23.97 -2.81
N GLY A 34 -0.83 22.98 -1.97
CA GLY A 34 -1.60 23.15 -0.74
C GLY A 34 -1.66 21.85 0.05
N CYS A 35 -2.07 21.95 1.31
CA CYS A 35 -2.33 20.79 2.17
C CYS A 35 -3.61 20.98 2.99
N ALA A 36 -4.20 19.88 3.42
CA ALA A 36 -5.39 19.88 4.26
C ALA A 36 -5.28 18.84 5.37
N ASP A 37 -5.58 19.23 6.61
CA ASP A 37 -5.70 18.38 7.78
C ASP A 37 -6.75 18.96 8.72
N PRO A 38 -7.66 18.15 9.32
CA PRO A 38 -8.61 18.66 10.31
C PRO A 38 -7.95 19.39 11.49
N ASP A 39 -6.72 19.00 11.84
CA ASP A 39 -5.89 19.73 12.78
C ASP A 39 -5.19 20.90 12.05
N ARG A 40 -5.64 22.12 12.35
CA ARG A 40 -5.08 23.36 11.79
C ARG A 40 -3.58 23.49 12.04
N GLY A 41 -3.11 23.12 13.25
CA GLY A 41 -1.69 23.21 13.60
C GLY A 41 -0.85 22.24 12.77
N ALA A 42 -1.35 21.01 12.52
CA ALA A 42 -0.70 20.05 11.65
C ALA A 42 -0.64 20.56 10.19
N ALA A 43 -1.73 21.12 9.67
CA ALA A 43 -1.78 21.70 8.33
C ALA A 43 -0.80 22.87 8.17
N GLU A 44 -0.80 23.84 9.09
CA GLU A 44 0.10 25.00 9.05
C GLU A 44 1.58 24.60 9.17
N SER A 45 1.90 23.68 10.09
CA SER A 45 3.26 23.14 10.24
C SER A 45 3.75 22.42 8.98
N PHE A 46 2.88 21.62 8.35
CA PHE A 46 3.20 20.92 7.09
C PHE A 46 3.39 21.92 5.94
N ALA A 47 2.52 22.92 5.80
CA ALA A 47 2.60 23.95 4.77
C ALA A 47 3.91 24.74 4.87
N ALA A 48 4.32 25.11 6.11
CA ALA A 48 5.62 25.78 6.34
C ALA A 48 6.80 24.91 5.90
N GLN A 49 6.80 23.61 6.25
CA GLN A 49 7.83 22.65 5.84
C GLN A 49 7.87 22.50 4.31
N ALA A 50 6.70 22.32 3.68
CA ALA A 50 6.59 22.15 2.23
C ALA A 50 7.05 23.41 1.47
N SER A 51 6.71 24.61 1.97
CA SER A 51 7.18 25.88 1.40
C SER A 51 8.71 26.03 1.47
N ALA A 52 9.32 25.58 2.56
CA ALA A 52 10.78 25.61 2.72
C ALA A 52 11.51 24.58 1.84
N SER A 53 10.85 23.49 1.48
CA SER A 53 11.41 22.39 0.66
C SER A 53 11.15 22.57 -0.84
N SER A 54 10.31 23.53 -1.23
CA SER A 54 9.91 23.75 -2.62
C SER A 54 10.80 24.78 -3.32
N ALA A 55 11.09 24.53 -4.59
CA ALA A 55 11.70 25.54 -5.48
C ALA A 55 10.69 26.67 -5.85
N SER A 56 9.44 26.56 -5.46
CA SER A 56 8.41 27.57 -5.71
C SER A 56 8.57 28.79 -4.80
N THR A 57 8.38 29.98 -5.38
CA THR A 57 8.32 31.23 -4.63
C THR A 57 6.98 31.49 -3.95
N SER A 58 5.96 30.68 -4.27
CA SER A 58 4.64 30.80 -3.66
C SER A 58 4.50 29.89 -2.45
N PRO A 59 4.00 30.42 -1.31
CA PRO A 59 3.80 29.60 -0.11
C PRO A 59 2.74 28.50 -0.37
N VAL A 60 2.93 27.35 0.25
CA VAL A 60 1.95 26.26 0.24
C VAL A 60 0.76 26.67 1.12
N ALA A 61 -0.44 26.57 0.59
CA ALA A 61 -1.66 26.94 1.32
C ALA A 61 -2.09 25.84 2.30
N ALA A 62 -2.53 26.20 3.51
CA ALA A 62 -3.01 25.29 4.54
C ALA A 62 -4.53 25.40 4.70
N PHE A 63 -5.21 24.26 4.73
CA PHE A 63 -6.67 24.14 4.89
C PHE A 63 -7.01 23.15 6.00
N THR A 64 -8.22 23.27 6.55
CA THR A 64 -8.77 22.28 7.48
C THR A 64 -9.74 21.31 6.80
N ASP A 65 -10.07 21.55 5.53
CA ASP A 65 -10.94 20.73 4.72
C ASP A 65 -10.32 20.53 3.32
N HIS A 66 -10.21 19.28 2.87
CA HIS A 66 -9.68 18.94 1.54
C HIS A 66 -10.49 19.52 0.39
N ARG A 67 -11.80 19.79 0.59
CA ARG A 67 -12.65 20.41 -0.42
C ARG A 67 -12.27 21.86 -0.71
N ASP A 68 -11.78 22.57 0.30
CA ASP A 68 -11.27 23.92 0.12
C ASP A 68 -9.93 23.93 -0.61
N LEU A 69 -9.06 22.98 -0.30
CA LEU A 69 -7.81 22.72 -1.05
C LEU A 69 -8.12 22.46 -2.54
N ILE A 70 -9.06 21.54 -2.83
CA ILE A 70 -9.46 21.20 -4.20
C ILE A 70 -9.96 22.45 -4.95
N LYS A 71 -10.81 23.24 -4.33
CA LYS A 71 -11.43 24.43 -4.95
C LYS A 71 -10.44 25.56 -5.20
N GLN A 72 -9.43 25.74 -4.32
CA GLN A 72 -8.63 26.98 -4.29
C GLN A 72 -7.22 26.80 -4.86
N CYS A 73 -6.68 25.57 -4.89
CA CYS A 73 -5.28 25.37 -5.26
C CYS A 73 -5.06 24.94 -6.72
N GLY A 74 -6.10 24.53 -7.44
CA GLY A 74 -5.96 24.04 -8.82
C GLY A 74 -4.98 22.86 -8.90
N ALA A 75 -5.14 21.86 -8.03
CA ALA A 75 -4.32 20.68 -8.02
C ALA A 75 -4.67 19.75 -9.19
N ASP A 76 -3.65 19.21 -9.88
CA ASP A 76 -3.79 18.19 -10.92
C ASP A 76 -3.92 16.80 -10.30
N ALA A 77 -3.37 16.63 -9.08
CA ALA A 77 -3.42 15.39 -8.33
C ALA A 77 -3.57 15.65 -6.83
N LEU A 78 -4.18 14.69 -6.12
CA LEU A 78 -4.17 14.63 -4.66
C LEU A 78 -3.33 13.46 -4.19
N ALA A 79 -2.50 13.69 -3.17
CA ALA A 79 -1.83 12.64 -2.42
C ALA A 79 -2.49 12.54 -1.03
N ILE A 80 -3.08 11.37 -0.73
CA ILE A 80 -3.94 11.12 0.43
C ILE A 80 -3.18 10.28 1.44
N PHE A 81 -2.93 10.83 2.62
CA PHE A 81 -2.17 10.25 3.74
C PHE A 81 -2.95 10.26 5.05
N THR A 82 -4.26 10.26 4.96
CA THR A 82 -5.16 10.22 6.11
C THR A 82 -5.14 8.85 6.79
N PRO A 83 -5.76 8.66 7.98
CA PRO A 83 -6.04 7.33 8.51
C PRO A 83 -6.91 6.50 7.55
N HIS A 84 -6.82 5.18 7.63
CA HIS A 84 -7.37 4.23 6.64
C HIS A 84 -8.85 4.46 6.32
N LEU A 85 -9.73 4.60 7.33
CA LEU A 85 -11.17 4.84 7.11
C LEU A 85 -11.48 6.23 6.54
N SER A 86 -10.48 7.11 6.49
CA SER A 86 -10.63 8.46 5.96
C SER A 86 -10.10 8.62 4.53
N HIS A 87 -9.67 7.55 3.86
CA HIS A 87 -9.19 7.61 2.47
C HIS A 87 -10.31 7.87 1.47
N TYR A 88 -11.47 7.22 1.67
CA TYR A 88 -12.54 7.16 0.67
C TYR A 88 -13.08 8.54 0.27
N ARG A 89 -13.43 9.36 1.26
CA ARG A 89 -14.10 10.66 0.96
C ARG A 89 -13.21 11.62 0.16
N PRO A 90 -11.95 11.90 0.57
CA PRO A 90 -11.05 12.71 -0.24
C PRO A 90 -10.77 12.12 -1.63
N ALA A 91 -10.71 10.78 -1.74
CA ALA A 91 -10.51 10.12 -3.02
C ALA A 91 -11.68 10.39 -3.98
N MET A 92 -12.92 10.23 -3.51
CA MET A 92 -14.11 10.48 -4.32
C MET A 92 -14.25 11.94 -4.72
N ASP A 93 -14.04 12.87 -3.76
CA ASP A 93 -14.13 14.31 -4.02
C ASP A 93 -13.02 14.75 -5.00
N GLY A 94 -11.81 14.22 -4.90
CA GLY A 94 -10.70 14.47 -5.82
C GLY A 94 -10.96 13.95 -7.23
N LEU A 95 -11.46 12.72 -7.37
CA LEU A 95 -11.83 12.16 -8.67
C LEU A 95 -12.99 12.93 -9.32
N GLN A 96 -13.98 13.40 -8.54
CA GLN A 96 -15.06 14.24 -9.04
C GLN A 96 -14.55 15.59 -9.55
N ALA A 97 -13.47 16.10 -8.98
CA ALA A 97 -12.77 17.31 -9.42
C ALA A 97 -11.71 17.06 -10.51
N ASP A 98 -11.73 15.88 -11.13
CA ASP A 98 -10.80 15.47 -12.18
C ASP A 98 -9.32 15.42 -11.78
N CYS A 99 -9.00 15.23 -10.49
CA CYS A 99 -7.65 15.00 -10.02
C CYS A 99 -7.21 13.54 -10.23
N HIS A 100 -5.92 13.33 -10.53
CA HIS A 100 -5.26 12.04 -10.34
C HIS A 100 -5.06 11.80 -8.84
N LEU A 101 -4.92 10.53 -8.40
CA LEU A 101 -4.76 10.25 -6.99
C LEU A 101 -3.52 9.38 -6.72
N PHE A 102 -2.80 9.73 -5.66
CA PHE A 102 -1.95 8.83 -4.92
C PHE A 102 -2.59 8.59 -3.55
N ILE A 103 -2.86 7.35 -3.20
CA ILE A 103 -3.49 6.99 -1.92
C ILE A 103 -2.54 6.11 -1.13
N GLU A 104 -2.24 6.48 0.12
CA GLU A 104 -1.52 5.57 1.00
C GLU A 104 -2.31 4.26 1.19
N LYS A 105 -1.56 3.21 1.46
CA LYS A 105 -2.18 1.89 1.70
C LYS A 105 -2.93 1.87 3.06
N PRO A 106 -3.97 1.04 3.17
CA PRO A 106 -4.66 0.32 2.11
C PRO A 106 -5.48 1.26 1.23
N LEU A 107 -5.79 0.88 0.00
CA LEU A 107 -6.70 1.68 -0.86
C LEU A 107 -8.01 2.03 -0.13
N SER A 108 -8.60 1.06 0.55
CA SER A 108 -9.67 1.15 1.55
C SER A 108 -9.64 -0.13 2.39
N THR A 109 -10.35 -0.13 3.51
CA THR A 109 -10.61 -1.34 4.31
C THR A 109 -11.97 -1.98 3.97
N ASN A 110 -12.67 -1.44 2.97
CA ASN A 110 -13.98 -1.85 2.50
C ASN A 110 -13.96 -2.07 0.99
N VAL A 111 -14.39 -3.26 0.55
CA VAL A 111 -14.37 -3.65 -0.88
C VAL A 111 -15.26 -2.74 -1.73
N GLN A 112 -16.44 -2.32 -1.23
CA GLN A 112 -17.35 -1.46 -2.00
C GLN A 112 -16.73 -0.08 -2.23
N GLU A 113 -16.15 0.52 -1.19
CA GLU A 113 -15.46 1.81 -1.31
C GLU A 113 -14.29 1.75 -2.29
N ALA A 114 -13.47 0.68 -2.21
CA ALA A 114 -12.37 0.47 -3.15
C ALA A 114 -12.88 0.33 -4.60
N ALA A 115 -13.98 -0.43 -4.80
CA ALA A 115 -14.62 -0.59 -6.11
C ALA A 115 -15.18 0.72 -6.65
N ASP A 116 -15.78 1.56 -5.80
CA ASP A 116 -16.29 2.88 -6.16
C ASP A 116 -15.15 3.80 -6.63
N ILE A 117 -14.01 3.82 -5.92
CA ILE A 117 -12.81 4.58 -6.32
C ILE A 117 -12.33 4.12 -7.69
N VAL A 118 -12.16 2.81 -7.89
CA VAL A 118 -11.72 2.23 -9.16
C VAL A 118 -12.70 2.55 -10.30
N GLY A 119 -14.01 2.40 -10.05
CA GLY A 119 -15.05 2.68 -11.03
C GLY A 119 -15.07 4.15 -11.45
N LEU A 120 -15.00 5.07 -10.48
CA LEU A 120 -14.99 6.51 -10.77
C LEU A 120 -13.70 6.93 -11.48
N ALA A 121 -12.54 6.43 -11.04
CA ALA A 121 -11.25 6.70 -11.67
C ALA A 121 -11.25 6.30 -13.15
N ARG A 122 -11.76 5.11 -13.45
CA ARG A 122 -11.92 4.62 -14.83
C ARG A 122 -12.86 5.49 -15.64
N GLY A 123 -14.04 5.83 -15.08
CA GLY A 123 -15.02 6.69 -15.73
C GLY A 123 -14.54 8.11 -16.03
N ARG A 124 -13.61 8.62 -15.20
CA ARG A 124 -12.99 9.94 -15.35
C ARG A 124 -11.65 9.91 -16.07
N ASN A 125 -11.18 8.73 -16.47
CA ASN A 125 -9.84 8.56 -17.06
C ASN A 125 -8.74 9.19 -16.19
N ARG A 126 -8.81 8.93 -14.87
CA ARG A 126 -7.81 9.39 -13.89
C ARG A 126 -6.96 8.21 -13.41
N LYS A 127 -5.69 8.47 -13.18
CA LYS A 127 -4.77 7.50 -12.61
C LYS A 127 -4.91 7.51 -11.10
N VAL A 128 -4.97 6.32 -10.50
CA VAL A 128 -4.96 6.14 -9.04
C VAL A 128 -3.85 5.14 -8.72
N GLY A 129 -2.77 5.64 -8.11
CA GLY A 129 -1.67 4.85 -7.58
C GLY A 129 -1.87 4.62 -6.09
N VAL A 130 -1.49 3.43 -5.59
CA VAL A 130 -1.61 3.06 -4.17
C VAL A 130 -0.23 2.82 -3.56
N GLY A 131 -0.05 3.18 -2.30
CA GLY A 131 1.20 3.20 -1.55
C GLY A 131 1.81 1.83 -1.22
N HIS A 132 1.71 0.82 -2.09
CA HIS A 132 2.30 -0.51 -1.90
C HIS A 132 3.77 -0.56 -2.34
N GLN A 133 4.65 0.14 -1.64
CA GLN A 133 6.07 0.25 -1.97
C GLN A 133 6.84 -1.08 -1.93
N TYR A 134 6.31 -2.14 -1.32
CA TYR A 134 6.97 -3.45 -1.30
C TYR A 134 7.08 -4.06 -2.71
N ARG A 135 6.21 -3.68 -3.65
CA ARG A 135 6.35 -4.05 -5.07
C ARG A 135 7.66 -3.58 -5.71
N LEU A 136 8.30 -2.57 -5.11
CA LEU A 136 9.58 -2.01 -5.59
C LEU A 136 10.80 -2.61 -4.88
N LEU A 137 10.62 -3.54 -3.93
CA LEU A 137 11.73 -4.25 -3.33
C LEU A 137 12.45 -5.10 -4.40
N PRO A 138 13.76 -4.93 -4.59
CA PRO A 138 14.50 -5.67 -5.61
C PRO A 138 14.36 -7.19 -5.51
N SER A 139 14.23 -7.71 -4.29
CA SER A 139 13.99 -9.13 -4.02
C SER A 139 12.65 -9.62 -4.58
N LEU A 140 11.57 -8.84 -4.40
CA LEU A 140 10.24 -9.18 -4.90
C LEU A 140 10.13 -8.96 -6.42
N VAL A 141 10.74 -7.91 -6.96
CA VAL A 141 10.82 -7.68 -8.41
C VAL A 141 11.48 -8.87 -9.11
N GLU A 142 12.61 -9.32 -8.58
CA GLU A 142 13.34 -10.45 -9.15
C GLU A 142 12.62 -11.78 -8.90
N ALA A 143 11.98 -11.97 -7.73
CA ALA A 143 11.15 -13.15 -7.46
C ALA A 143 10.00 -13.25 -8.48
N ARG A 144 9.25 -12.15 -8.73
CA ARG A 144 8.18 -12.10 -9.73
C ARG A 144 8.71 -12.43 -11.13
N ARG A 145 9.86 -11.87 -11.53
CA ARG A 145 10.49 -12.16 -12.82
C ARG A 145 10.79 -13.66 -12.97
N ARG A 146 11.36 -14.30 -11.94
CA ARG A 146 11.69 -15.74 -11.94
C ARG A 146 10.45 -16.62 -11.94
N LEU A 147 9.44 -16.27 -11.16
CA LEU A 147 8.14 -16.96 -11.17
C LEU A 147 7.50 -16.92 -12.57
N SER A 148 7.46 -15.73 -13.18
CA SER A 148 6.91 -15.54 -14.54
C SER A 148 7.71 -16.28 -15.61
N ALA A 149 9.03 -16.40 -15.43
CA ALA A 149 9.91 -17.20 -16.30
C ALA A 149 9.79 -18.72 -16.06
N GLY A 150 9.01 -19.15 -15.05
CA GLY A 150 8.85 -20.55 -14.69
C GLY A 150 10.11 -21.20 -14.12
N THR A 151 11.03 -20.42 -13.53
CA THR A 151 12.33 -20.93 -13.03
C THR A 151 12.18 -22.11 -12.09
N ILE A 152 11.27 -22.02 -11.11
CA ILE A 152 11.01 -23.09 -10.14
C ILE A 152 9.91 -24.07 -10.57
N GLY A 153 9.43 -23.97 -11.81
CA GLY A 153 8.30 -24.78 -12.31
C GLY A 153 6.93 -24.30 -11.81
N PRO A 154 5.86 -25.09 -12.05
CA PRO A 154 4.54 -24.79 -11.53
C PRO A 154 4.55 -24.58 -10.02
N LEU A 155 3.93 -23.45 -9.58
CA LEU A 155 3.85 -23.10 -8.16
C LEU A 155 2.90 -24.06 -7.42
N ARG A 156 3.34 -24.61 -6.30
CA ARG A 156 2.60 -25.64 -5.54
C ARG A 156 2.18 -25.20 -4.15
N LEU A 157 2.94 -24.31 -3.53
CA LEU A 157 2.67 -23.77 -2.20
C LEU A 157 3.35 -22.41 -2.08
N VAL A 158 2.72 -21.49 -1.33
CA VAL A 158 3.39 -20.27 -0.85
C VAL A 158 3.25 -20.19 0.66
N THR A 159 4.32 -19.79 1.34
CA THR A 159 4.25 -19.38 2.75
C THR A 159 4.66 -17.93 2.86
N ALA A 160 3.90 -17.13 3.61
CA ALA A 160 4.19 -15.72 3.78
C ALA A 160 4.06 -15.32 5.25
N THR A 161 5.08 -14.67 5.76
CA THR A 161 5.16 -14.27 7.17
C THR A 161 5.57 -12.82 7.30
N LEU A 162 4.82 -12.10 8.14
CA LEU A 162 5.18 -10.76 8.61
C LEU A 162 5.10 -10.74 10.13
N ALA A 163 6.17 -10.34 10.79
CA ALA A 163 6.18 -10.18 12.23
C ALA A 163 6.94 -8.90 12.60
N GLN A 164 6.36 -8.10 13.49
CA GLN A 164 6.97 -6.86 13.96
C GLN A 164 6.42 -6.43 15.32
N GLY A 165 7.16 -5.55 15.99
CA GLY A 165 6.73 -4.96 17.28
C GLY A 165 5.67 -3.86 17.11
N TRP A 166 4.65 -4.06 16.28
CA TRP A 166 3.63 -3.06 15.94
C TRP A 166 2.92 -2.50 17.19
N LEU A 167 2.51 -3.41 18.09
CA LEU A 167 1.86 -3.01 19.35
C LEU A 167 2.79 -2.18 20.24
N ALA A 168 4.08 -2.58 20.35
CA ALA A 168 5.06 -1.84 21.14
C ALA A 168 5.41 -0.48 20.52
N THR A 169 5.51 -0.41 19.19
CA THR A 169 5.88 0.81 18.47
C THR A 169 4.76 1.85 18.47
N HIS A 170 3.50 1.43 18.39
CA HIS A 170 2.37 2.34 18.25
C HIS A 170 1.48 2.40 19.50
N GLY A 171 1.46 1.35 20.36
CA GLY A 171 0.56 1.24 21.51
C GLY A 171 0.90 2.16 22.69
N GLY A 172 2.13 2.70 22.74
CA GLY A 172 2.54 3.67 23.75
C GLY A 172 2.35 5.12 23.34
N ALA A 173 1.97 5.40 22.10
CA ALA A 173 1.68 6.75 21.64
C ALA A 173 0.24 7.13 22.06
N GLU A 174 0.11 7.98 23.06
CA GLU A 174 -1.17 8.60 23.40
C GLU A 174 -1.78 9.20 22.12
N ASN A 175 -3.01 8.78 21.79
CA ASN A 175 -3.76 9.20 20.60
C ASN A 175 -3.26 8.69 19.25
N SER A 176 -2.58 7.55 19.20
CA SER A 176 -2.32 6.91 17.89
C SER A 176 -3.65 6.49 17.25
N TRP A 177 -3.98 7.07 16.10
CA TRP A 177 -5.19 6.74 15.33
C TRP A 177 -5.30 5.23 15.00
N ARG A 178 -4.17 4.52 15.00
CA ARG A 178 -4.11 3.07 14.76
C ARG A 178 -4.80 2.23 15.82
N PHE A 179 -4.98 2.80 17.03
CA PHE A 179 -5.67 2.15 18.16
C PHE A 179 -7.10 2.62 18.34
N ASP A 180 -7.59 3.55 17.51
CA ASP A 180 -9.01 3.90 17.45
C ASP A 180 -9.69 3.08 16.32
N PRO A 181 -10.52 2.05 16.67
CA PRO A 181 -11.20 1.24 15.67
C PRO A 181 -12.11 2.04 14.73
N LYS A 182 -12.56 3.23 15.13
CA LYS A 182 -13.41 4.11 14.32
C LYS A 182 -12.64 4.84 13.23
N VAL A 183 -11.31 4.78 13.26
CA VAL A 183 -10.44 5.49 12.30
C VAL A 183 -9.48 4.54 11.61
N ALA A 184 -9.02 3.50 12.33
CA ALA A 184 -8.02 2.54 11.83
C ALA A 184 -8.60 1.55 10.80
N GLY A 185 -9.87 1.13 10.97
CA GLY A 185 -10.48 0.14 10.08
C GLY A 185 -9.95 -1.29 10.20
N GLY A 186 -9.04 -1.54 11.15
CA GLY A 186 -8.42 -2.84 11.44
C GLY A 186 -7.14 -2.67 12.25
N GLY A 187 -6.55 -3.80 12.68
CA GLY A 187 -5.29 -3.83 13.41
C GLY A 187 -4.09 -4.07 12.49
N ILE A 188 -3.23 -5.02 12.91
CA ILE A 188 -1.99 -5.34 12.17
C ILE A 188 -2.27 -5.84 10.75
N LEU A 189 -3.37 -6.56 10.52
CA LEU A 189 -3.73 -7.06 9.20
C LEU A 189 -3.94 -5.90 8.21
N ALA A 190 -4.73 -4.89 8.60
CA ALA A 190 -5.02 -3.74 7.74
C ALA A 190 -3.85 -2.76 7.63
N ASP A 191 -2.96 -2.70 8.62
CA ASP A 191 -1.80 -1.80 8.58
C ASP A 191 -0.60 -2.45 7.87
N ALA A 192 0.20 -3.25 8.57
CA ALA A 192 1.40 -3.85 7.97
C ALA A 192 1.09 -5.09 7.13
N GLY A 193 0.05 -5.86 7.52
CA GLY A 193 -0.38 -7.05 6.80
C GLY A 193 -0.80 -6.79 5.36
N ASP A 194 -1.37 -5.63 5.09
CA ASP A 194 -1.76 -5.19 3.75
C ASP A 194 -0.58 -5.22 2.74
N HIS A 195 0.61 -4.83 3.18
CA HIS A 195 1.82 -4.95 2.36
C HIS A 195 2.17 -6.41 2.01
N LEU A 196 2.00 -7.35 2.97
CA LEU A 196 2.28 -8.76 2.74
C LEU A 196 1.27 -9.37 1.75
N LEU A 197 -0.02 -9.02 1.91
CA LEU A 197 -1.08 -9.49 1.02
C LEU A 197 -0.86 -9.00 -0.41
N ASP A 198 -0.56 -7.71 -0.56
CA ASP A 198 -0.27 -7.14 -1.87
C ASP A 198 0.97 -7.75 -2.51
N ALA A 199 2.08 -7.86 -1.77
CA ALA A 199 3.32 -8.46 -2.25
C ALA A 199 3.13 -9.91 -2.71
N LEU A 200 2.32 -10.70 -1.98
CA LEU A 200 1.96 -12.07 -2.33
C LEU A 200 1.20 -12.14 -3.65
N LEU A 201 0.09 -11.39 -3.77
CA LEU A 201 -0.76 -11.40 -4.97
C LEU A 201 0.03 -10.90 -6.19
N TRP A 202 0.74 -9.79 -6.02
CA TRP A 202 1.54 -9.20 -7.09
C TRP A 202 2.68 -10.12 -7.55
N SER A 203 3.44 -10.71 -6.62
CA SER A 203 4.57 -11.59 -6.99
C SER A 203 4.13 -12.85 -7.71
N THR A 204 2.98 -13.42 -7.33
CA THR A 204 2.43 -14.61 -7.99
C THR A 204 1.69 -14.30 -9.28
N GLY A 205 1.25 -13.05 -9.48
CA GLY A 205 0.37 -12.65 -10.58
C GLY A 205 -1.01 -13.32 -10.51
N GLN A 206 -1.45 -13.76 -9.32
CA GLN A 206 -2.71 -14.47 -9.11
C GLN A 206 -3.57 -13.72 -8.08
N VAL A 207 -4.89 -13.83 -8.22
CA VAL A 207 -5.86 -13.35 -7.24
C VAL A 207 -6.23 -14.46 -6.25
N ALA A 208 -6.67 -14.08 -5.06
CA ALA A 208 -7.22 -15.00 -4.08
C ALA A 208 -8.69 -15.33 -4.41
N VAL A 209 -9.10 -16.59 -4.20
CA VAL A 209 -10.47 -17.05 -4.46
C VAL A 209 -11.18 -17.60 -3.22
N GLU A 210 -10.45 -17.98 -2.19
CA GLU A 210 -11.01 -18.52 -0.94
C GLU A 210 -10.00 -18.32 0.21
N THR A 211 -10.50 -18.05 1.41
CA THR A 211 -9.66 -17.99 2.61
C THR A 211 -10.39 -18.52 3.84
N ALA A 212 -9.61 -19.05 4.80
CA ALA A 212 -10.03 -19.34 6.17
C ALA A 212 -8.98 -18.79 7.13
N ALA A 213 -9.43 -18.15 8.22
CA ALA A 213 -8.56 -17.41 9.11
C ALA A 213 -8.98 -17.49 10.58
N VAL A 214 -7.98 -17.28 11.45
CA VAL A 214 -8.15 -17.03 12.88
C VAL A 214 -7.35 -15.79 13.26
N GLN A 215 -7.85 -15.04 14.25
CA GLN A 215 -7.20 -13.82 14.74
C GLN A 215 -7.17 -13.79 16.26
N HIS A 216 -6.06 -13.26 16.79
CA HIS A 216 -6.04 -12.77 18.17
C HIS A 216 -6.28 -11.26 18.15
N ARG A 217 -7.25 -10.81 18.95
CA ARG A 217 -7.69 -9.41 19.00
C ARG A 217 -7.51 -8.82 20.39
N LEU A 218 -7.26 -7.53 20.45
CA LEU A 218 -7.35 -6.73 21.69
C LEU A 218 -8.80 -6.59 22.12
N GLU A 219 -9.03 -6.13 23.34
CA GLU A 219 -10.38 -5.78 23.85
C GLU A 219 -11.08 -4.72 22.98
N SER A 220 -10.31 -3.84 22.34
CA SER A 220 -10.82 -2.86 21.36
C SER A 220 -11.36 -3.48 20.06
N GLY A 221 -11.15 -4.78 19.84
CA GLY A 221 -11.52 -5.48 18.61
C GLY A 221 -10.47 -5.46 17.51
N LEU A 222 -9.38 -4.70 17.66
CA LEU A 222 -8.27 -4.64 16.70
C LEU A 222 -7.46 -5.95 16.75
N ASP A 223 -7.18 -6.52 15.59
CA ASP A 223 -6.34 -7.72 15.48
C ASP A 223 -4.86 -7.36 15.70
N VAL A 224 -4.16 -8.23 16.45
CA VAL A 224 -2.71 -8.13 16.69
C VAL A 224 -1.95 -9.36 16.18
N VAL A 225 -2.66 -10.46 15.90
CA VAL A 225 -2.13 -11.65 15.24
C VAL A 225 -3.19 -12.17 14.29
N THR A 226 -2.79 -12.53 13.07
CA THR A 226 -3.64 -13.16 12.06
C THR A 226 -2.92 -14.37 11.49
N ALA A 227 -3.57 -15.54 11.49
CA ALA A 227 -3.14 -16.71 10.74
C ALA A 227 -4.23 -17.09 9.74
N ALA A 228 -3.85 -17.34 8.49
CA ALA A 228 -4.81 -17.68 7.45
C ALA A 228 -4.26 -18.71 6.46
N VAL A 229 -5.18 -19.44 5.82
CA VAL A 229 -4.92 -20.20 4.60
C VAL A 229 -5.70 -19.54 3.48
N VAL A 230 -5.07 -19.41 2.32
CA VAL A 230 -5.66 -18.78 1.12
C VAL A 230 -5.51 -19.73 -0.05
N ARG A 231 -6.51 -19.79 -0.94
CA ARG A 231 -6.39 -20.44 -2.23
C ARG A 231 -6.30 -19.38 -3.32
N LEU A 232 -5.28 -19.46 -4.14
CA LEU A 232 -5.14 -18.62 -5.34
C LEU A 232 -5.93 -19.20 -6.52
N ALA A 233 -6.23 -18.37 -7.51
CA ALA A 233 -7.03 -18.76 -8.69
C ALA A 233 -6.44 -19.94 -9.46
N GLY A 234 -5.11 -20.10 -9.51
CA GLY A 234 -4.43 -21.26 -10.07
C GLY A 234 -4.50 -22.53 -9.20
N GLY A 235 -5.24 -22.51 -8.09
CA GLY A 235 -5.37 -23.64 -7.15
C GLY A 235 -4.24 -23.72 -6.11
N THR A 236 -3.22 -22.87 -6.19
CA THR A 236 -2.08 -22.86 -5.25
C THR A 236 -2.54 -22.49 -3.84
N PRO A 237 -2.29 -23.34 -2.82
CA PRO A 237 -2.52 -22.98 -1.43
C PRO A 237 -1.44 -22.00 -0.93
N VAL A 238 -1.85 -21.14 -0.01
CA VAL A 238 -0.97 -20.20 0.69
C VAL A 238 -1.21 -20.30 2.19
N THR A 239 -0.14 -20.23 2.99
CA THR A 239 -0.24 -20.01 4.43
C THR A 239 0.26 -18.63 4.78
N LEU A 240 -0.50 -17.90 5.61
CA LEU A 240 -0.18 -16.56 6.08
C LEU A 240 -0.01 -16.55 7.58
N ALA A 241 1.04 -15.90 8.07
CA ALA A 241 1.26 -15.63 9.48
C ALA A 241 1.64 -14.15 9.66
N ILE A 242 0.81 -13.40 10.37
CA ILE A 242 1.01 -11.97 10.62
C ILE A 242 0.98 -11.73 12.12
N SER A 243 2.04 -11.14 12.69
CA SER A 243 2.14 -10.83 14.12
C SER A 243 2.56 -9.38 14.32
N GLY A 244 1.76 -8.64 15.10
CA GLY A 244 2.06 -7.28 15.56
C GLY A 244 2.66 -7.21 16.95
N VAL A 245 2.94 -8.36 17.58
CA VAL A 245 3.41 -8.46 18.98
C VAL A 245 4.80 -9.08 19.11
N SER A 246 5.43 -9.43 17.99
CA SER A 246 6.75 -10.04 17.99
C SER A 246 7.85 -8.97 18.01
N PRO A 247 8.92 -9.15 18.81
CA PRO A 247 10.06 -8.24 18.75
C PRO A 247 10.81 -8.37 17.42
N GLY A 248 11.44 -7.27 16.99
CA GLY A 248 12.16 -7.23 15.72
C GLY A 248 11.23 -7.07 14.51
N GLN A 249 11.77 -7.32 13.33
CA GLN A 249 11.05 -7.24 12.06
C GLN A 249 11.38 -8.48 11.21
N LEU A 250 10.34 -9.15 10.71
CA LEU A 250 10.43 -10.25 9.77
C LEU A 250 9.44 -9.97 8.62
N PHE A 251 9.95 -10.01 7.41
CA PHE A 251 9.16 -10.09 6.20
C PHE A 251 9.76 -11.21 5.34
N GLU A 252 8.95 -12.20 5.03
CA GLU A 252 9.40 -13.35 4.25
C GLU A 252 8.26 -13.94 3.42
N ILE A 253 8.53 -14.22 2.14
CA ILE A 253 7.66 -15.02 1.28
C ILE A 253 8.51 -16.15 0.67
N ILE A 254 8.04 -17.40 0.82
CA ILE A 254 8.67 -18.56 0.20
C ILE A 254 7.71 -19.14 -0.85
N PHE A 255 8.18 -19.24 -2.07
CA PHE A 255 7.48 -19.79 -3.21
C PHE A 255 8.04 -21.19 -3.48
N PHE A 256 7.21 -22.22 -3.34
CA PHE A 256 7.59 -23.63 -3.59
C PHE A 256 7.02 -24.06 -4.96
N GLY A 257 7.89 -24.35 -5.89
CA GLY A 257 7.58 -24.90 -7.20
C GLY A 257 8.00 -26.35 -7.32
N GLU A 258 7.66 -27.00 -8.45
CA GLU A 258 8.01 -28.40 -8.70
C GLU A 258 9.52 -28.65 -8.90
N ARG A 259 10.28 -27.61 -9.31
CA ARG A 259 11.70 -27.73 -9.60
C ARG A 259 12.60 -27.03 -8.59
N GLY A 260 12.02 -26.37 -7.58
CA GLY A 260 12.80 -25.65 -6.59
C GLY A 260 11.96 -24.65 -5.80
N ARG A 261 12.63 -23.78 -5.09
CA ARG A 261 11.97 -22.72 -4.30
C ARG A 261 12.70 -21.39 -4.39
N LEU A 262 11.94 -20.30 -4.19
CA LEU A 262 12.48 -18.96 -3.99
C LEU A 262 12.11 -18.50 -2.59
N ARG A 263 13.04 -17.91 -1.86
CA ARG A 263 12.81 -17.30 -0.55
C ARG A 263 13.15 -15.82 -0.64
N ALA A 264 12.14 -14.95 -0.61
CA ALA A 264 12.27 -13.50 -0.67
C ALA A 264 12.07 -12.89 0.72
N THR A 265 12.98 -11.99 1.10
CA THR A 265 12.86 -11.10 2.25
C THR A 265 12.86 -9.64 1.76
N ASP A 266 12.79 -8.69 2.65
CA ASP A 266 12.94 -7.25 2.32
C ASP A 266 14.34 -6.90 1.75
N HIS A 267 15.35 -7.74 2.00
CA HIS A 267 16.75 -7.47 1.63
C HIS A 267 17.38 -8.49 0.68
N SER A 268 16.80 -9.68 0.53
CA SER A 268 17.45 -10.78 -0.19
C SER A 268 16.49 -11.69 -0.92
N LEU A 269 17.00 -12.33 -1.96
CA LEU A 269 16.35 -13.44 -2.64
C LEU A 269 17.30 -14.63 -2.67
N LEU A 270 16.86 -15.76 -2.15
CA LEU A 270 17.55 -17.03 -2.29
C LEU A 270 16.81 -17.93 -3.28
N GLU A 271 17.55 -18.63 -4.11
CA GLU A 271 17.05 -19.63 -5.06
C GLU A 271 17.64 -20.99 -4.73
N GLU A 272 16.81 -22.02 -4.75
CA GLU A 272 17.20 -23.40 -4.59
C GLU A 272 16.52 -24.23 -5.68
N LEU A 273 17.29 -24.89 -6.53
CA LEU A 273 16.81 -25.70 -7.66
C LEU A 273 17.22 -27.15 -7.48
N GLY A 274 16.25 -28.07 -7.49
CA GLY A 274 16.48 -29.48 -7.23
C GLY A 274 17.18 -29.71 -5.88
N ASP A 275 18.25 -30.51 -5.90
CA ASP A 275 19.05 -30.84 -4.72
C ASP A 275 20.25 -29.89 -4.54
N LEU A 276 20.33 -28.81 -5.29
CA LEU A 276 21.42 -27.84 -5.16
C LEU A 276 21.24 -26.99 -3.90
N PRO A 277 22.34 -26.57 -3.26
CA PRO A 277 22.24 -25.68 -2.10
C PRO A 277 21.65 -24.32 -2.51
N ALA A 278 20.96 -23.68 -1.57
CA ALA A 278 20.41 -22.35 -1.76
C ALA A 278 21.50 -21.35 -2.18
N GLN A 279 21.24 -20.57 -3.21
CA GLN A 279 22.15 -19.55 -3.72
C GLN A 279 21.51 -18.16 -3.62
N ALA A 280 22.30 -17.16 -3.24
CA ALA A 280 21.86 -15.78 -3.27
C ALA A 280 21.74 -15.32 -4.72
N VAL A 281 20.58 -14.73 -5.03
CA VAL A 281 20.31 -14.13 -6.35
C VAL A 281 20.81 -12.70 -6.32
N PRO A 282 21.65 -12.26 -7.28
CA PRO A 282 22.01 -10.87 -7.43
C PRO A 282 20.77 -10.00 -7.65
N LEU A 283 20.64 -8.93 -6.88
CA LEU A 283 19.54 -7.99 -6.98
C LEU A 283 20.01 -6.71 -7.68
N ALA A 284 19.13 -6.13 -8.51
CA ALA A 284 19.41 -4.83 -9.11
C ALA A 284 19.46 -3.74 -8.01
N GLU A 285 20.33 -2.76 -8.17
CA GLU A 285 20.30 -1.56 -7.35
C GLU A 285 19.05 -0.74 -7.68
N GLY A 286 18.49 -0.09 -6.67
CA GLY A 286 17.22 0.59 -6.56
C GLY A 286 16.57 1.11 -7.86
N GLY A 287 15.28 0.85 -7.95
CA GLY A 287 14.39 1.46 -8.95
C GLY A 287 13.83 2.81 -8.46
N PRO A 288 12.93 3.42 -9.23
CA PRO A 288 12.24 4.65 -8.82
C PRO A 288 11.43 4.39 -7.54
N SER A 289 11.30 5.41 -6.70
CA SER A 289 10.36 5.39 -5.59
C SER A 289 8.91 5.31 -6.10
N ILE A 290 7.98 4.97 -5.21
CA ILE A 290 6.56 4.94 -5.56
C ILE A 290 6.03 6.32 -5.96
N ASP A 291 6.61 7.38 -5.38
CA ASP A 291 6.29 8.77 -5.70
C ASP A 291 6.78 9.13 -7.12
N GLU A 292 8.02 8.78 -7.46
CA GLU A 292 8.56 8.97 -8.81
C GLU A 292 7.77 8.20 -9.85
N ASN A 293 7.39 6.95 -9.55
CA ASN A 293 6.53 6.16 -10.44
C ASN A 293 5.17 6.81 -10.66
N PHE A 294 4.52 7.33 -9.61
CA PHE A 294 3.25 8.02 -9.74
C PHE A 294 3.37 9.28 -10.61
N VAL A 295 4.39 10.10 -10.38
CA VAL A 295 4.64 11.32 -11.17
C VAL A 295 4.90 10.97 -12.64
N ALA A 296 5.76 10.00 -12.93
CA ALA A 296 6.02 9.53 -14.28
C ALA A 296 4.77 8.94 -14.95
N ALA A 297 3.94 8.22 -14.18
CA ALA A 297 2.69 7.70 -14.68
C ALA A 297 1.74 8.82 -15.11
N VAL A 298 1.61 9.87 -14.33
CA VAL A 298 0.71 11.01 -14.67
C VAL A 298 1.26 11.83 -15.83
N LEU A 299 2.54 12.20 -15.77
CA LEU A 299 3.13 13.14 -16.72
C LEU A 299 3.56 12.50 -18.05
N ASP A 300 4.08 11.27 -18.01
CA ASP A 300 4.73 10.62 -19.14
C ASP A 300 3.94 9.40 -19.66
N GLY A 301 2.83 9.04 -18.99
CA GLY A 301 2.03 7.89 -19.36
C GLY A 301 2.65 6.53 -18.98
N SER A 302 3.69 6.53 -18.16
CA SER A 302 4.31 5.29 -17.65
C SER A 302 3.28 4.43 -16.90
N PRO A 303 3.45 3.10 -16.85
CA PRO A 303 2.58 2.25 -16.05
C PRO A 303 2.75 2.54 -14.55
N LEU A 304 1.65 2.55 -13.81
CA LEU A 304 1.68 2.56 -12.35
C LEU A 304 2.22 1.22 -11.82
N CYS A 305 3.10 1.25 -10.83
CA CYS A 305 3.60 0.04 -10.19
C CYS A 305 2.52 -0.63 -9.32
N CYS A 306 1.61 0.15 -8.76
CA CYS A 306 0.43 -0.32 -8.04
C CYS A 306 -0.81 0.49 -8.42
N PRO A 307 -1.50 0.13 -9.52
CA PRO A 307 -2.77 0.75 -9.88
C PRO A 307 -3.89 0.27 -8.94
N ALA A 308 -4.91 1.12 -8.74
CA ALA A 308 -5.99 0.86 -7.78
C ALA A 308 -6.82 -0.40 -8.09
N ASP A 309 -6.94 -0.80 -9.34
CA ASP A 309 -7.64 -2.03 -9.74
C ASP A 309 -6.91 -3.29 -9.25
N GLU A 310 -5.58 -3.32 -9.25
CA GLU A 310 -4.82 -4.39 -8.61
C GLU A 310 -4.87 -4.32 -7.08
N ALA A 311 -4.82 -3.11 -6.49
CA ALA A 311 -4.97 -2.92 -5.04
C ALA A 311 -6.35 -3.33 -4.52
N LEU A 312 -7.40 -3.28 -5.35
CA LEU A 312 -8.73 -3.78 -5.01
C LEU A 312 -8.71 -5.27 -4.68
N ASP A 313 -7.88 -6.07 -5.35
CA ASP A 313 -7.75 -7.51 -5.04
C ASP A 313 -7.11 -7.74 -3.66
N THR A 314 -6.20 -6.86 -3.24
CA THR A 314 -5.65 -6.85 -1.88
C THR A 314 -6.73 -6.52 -0.85
N VAL A 315 -7.57 -5.52 -1.10
CA VAL A 315 -8.71 -5.18 -0.23
C VAL A 315 -9.71 -6.32 -0.13
N ARG A 316 -10.02 -7.01 -1.24
CA ARG A 316 -10.89 -8.20 -1.24
C ARG A 316 -10.35 -9.30 -0.34
N LEU A 317 -9.06 -9.58 -0.42
CA LEU A 317 -8.42 -10.59 0.43
C LEU A 317 -8.40 -10.17 1.90
N LEU A 318 -8.06 -8.91 2.19
CA LEU A 318 -8.06 -8.34 3.53
C LEU A 318 -9.44 -8.47 4.19
N GLU A 319 -10.50 -8.00 3.52
CA GLU A 319 -11.87 -8.08 4.04
C GLU A 319 -12.35 -9.54 4.21
N ALA A 320 -12.00 -10.42 3.28
CA ALA A 320 -12.34 -11.84 3.35
C ALA A 320 -11.64 -12.53 4.55
N ILE A 321 -10.37 -12.24 4.81
CA ILE A 321 -9.64 -12.74 5.99
C ILE A 321 -10.31 -12.25 7.29
N ALA A 322 -10.60 -10.95 7.39
CA ALA A 322 -11.25 -10.37 8.57
C ALA A 322 -12.63 -10.98 8.81
N ARG A 323 -13.43 -11.17 7.75
CA ARG A 323 -14.76 -11.81 7.80
C ARG A 323 -14.67 -13.29 8.18
N SER A 324 -13.69 -14.02 7.63
CA SER A 324 -13.48 -15.43 7.98
C SER A 324 -13.15 -15.59 9.47
N ALA A 325 -12.22 -14.78 9.97
CA ALA A 325 -11.85 -14.81 11.39
C ALA A 325 -13.01 -14.41 12.33
N ALA A 326 -13.89 -13.52 11.89
CA ALA A 326 -15.05 -13.09 12.68
C ALA A 326 -16.17 -14.15 12.71
N THR A 327 -16.35 -14.91 11.64
CA THR A 327 -17.44 -15.90 11.50
C THR A 327 -17.02 -17.34 11.80
N GLY A 328 -15.72 -17.64 11.80
CA GLY A 328 -15.17 -18.99 11.90
C GLY A 328 -15.45 -19.84 10.65
N GLN A 329 -15.86 -19.22 9.52
CA GLN A 329 -16.19 -19.90 8.28
C GLN A 329 -15.19 -19.55 7.18
N ALA A 330 -14.95 -20.48 6.25
CA ALA A 330 -14.23 -20.16 5.02
C ALA A 330 -15.06 -19.15 4.18
N VAL A 331 -14.36 -18.22 3.55
CA VAL A 331 -14.95 -17.16 2.74
C VAL A 331 -14.47 -17.29 1.31
N ARG A 332 -15.39 -17.37 0.35
CA ARG A 332 -15.07 -17.23 -1.08
C ARG A 332 -15.06 -15.75 -1.46
N LEU A 333 -14.05 -15.39 -2.24
CA LEU A 333 -13.90 -14.07 -2.81
C LEU A 333 -14.63 -14.03 -4.18
N ALA A 334 -15.30 -12.90 -4.44
CA ALA A 334 -16.04 -12.66 -5.69
C ALA A 334 -15.16 -11.88 -6.69
#